data_95526b4b6baf49170a7b22f27671e997
#
_entry.id   95526b4b6baf49170a7b22f27671e997
#
_cell.length_a   1.000
_cell.length_b   1.000
_cell.length_c   1.000
_cell.angle_alpha   90.00
_cell.angle_beta   90.00
_cell.angle_gamma   90.00
#
_symmetry.space_group_name_H-M   'P 1'
#
loop_
_entity.id
_entity.type
_entity.pdbx_description
1 polymer ?
#
loop_
_entity_poly.entity_id
_entity_poly.type
_entity_poly.pdbx_seq_one_letter_code
_entity_poly.pdbx_strand_id
1 'polypeptide(L)'
;MHELIKNQLLKKFNNPILKELLDSARLNYKEKLAFTTDSFVVSPLKFPGGDIGKLSVCGTLNDLIMLGAVPEYLSLAMIVEEGLEYATLESIIDSIASTAKKAGVQIVTGDFKVVEKGACDKIFINTSGIGRIITGKLSPKNIIPTDKIIVTGRIGQHGFSVLAKRKELDLGFNIKSDCAQLSDLIIPVLKKTKAIKFMRDPTRGGVATTLNEIAQNSGLGITINEKDIPTSSQVKTAGELLGIDPLYAACEGRAIIVVKAKNAKQILALLRKHPLGRQAQIIGEVTERFRGRVIINTILGTQRFIDMLTSDPLPRIC
;
A
#
# COMPACT_ATOMS: atom_id res chain seq x y z
N MET A 1 23.56 -21.56 1.80
CA MET A 1 22.21 -21.50 1.17
C MET A 1 21.27 -22.55 1.76
N HIS A 2 21.51 -23.86 1.57
CA HIS A 2 20.62 -24.91 2.04
C HIS A 2 20.34 -24.89 3.55
N GLU A 3 21.36 -24.63 4.38
CA GLU A 3 21.21 -24.45 5.83
C GLU A 3 20.40 -23.21 6.22
N LEU A 4 20.56 -22.07 5.51
CA LEU A 4 19.77 -20.89 5.72
C LEU A 4 18.27 -21.18 5.47
N ILE A 5 17.97 -21.85 4.34
CA ILE A 5 16.59 -22.25 4.02
C ILE A 5 16.02 -23.12 5.14
N LYS A 6 16.71 -24.20 5.52
CA LYS A 6 16.23 -25.13 6.55
C LYS A 6 16.16 -24.51 7.93
N ASN A 7 17.20 -23.80 8.36
CA ASN A 7 17.36 -23.37 9.75
C ASN A 7 16.67 -22.05 10.05
N GLN A 8 16.43 -21.20 9.05
CA GLN A 8 15.79 -19.90 9.22
C GLN A 8 14.43 -19.83 8.54
N LEU A 9 14.37 -19.95 7.21
CA LEU A 9 13.13 -19.69 6.48
C LEU A 9 12.03 -20.71 6.82
N LEU A 10 12.33 -22.01 6.79
CA LEU A 10 11.35 -23.05 7.11
C LEU A 10 10.85 -22.99 8.56
N LYS A 11 11.71 -22.60 9.50
CA LYS A 11 11.29 -22.44 10.90
C LYS A 11 10.36 -21.23 11.07
N LYS A 12 10.67 -20.12 10.42
CA LYS A 12 9.92 -18.85 10.55
C LYS A 12 8.60 -18.85 9.77
N PHE A 13 8.57 -19.45 8.58
CA PHE A 13 7.37 -19.53 7.74
C PHE A 13 6.59 -20.85 7.88
N ASN A 14 6.84 -21.60 8.92
CA ASN A 14 6.36 -22.94 9.21
C ASN A 14 4.86 -23.16 8.87
N ASN A 15 4.59 -23.82 7.73
CA ASN A 15 3.27 -24.27 7.32
C ASN A 15 3.37 -25.60 6.54
N PRO A 16 2.28 -26.40 6.45
CA PRO A 16 2.31 -27.73 5.81
C PRO A 16 2.72 -27.69 4.34
N ILE A 17 2.30 -26.69 3.58
CA ILE A 17 2.56 -26.56 2.14
C ILE A 17 4.06 -26.32 1.89
N LEU A 18 4.63 -25.36 2.59
CA LEU A 18 6.06 -25.02 2.44
C LEU A 18 6.98 -26.17 2.90
N LYS A 19 6.55 -26.98 3.88
CA LYS A 19 7.33 -28.13 4.38
C LYS A 19 7.52 -29.25 3.35
N GLU A 20 6.65 -29.34 2.33
CA GLU A 20 6.78 -30.33 1.27
C GLU A 20 8.03 -30.08 0.41
N LEU A 21 8.54 -28.85 0.35
CA LEU A 21 9.75 -28.47 -0.41
C LEU A 21 9.71 -28.95 -1.88
N LEU A 22 8.52 -28.90 -2.48
CA LEU A 22 8.35 -29.21 -3.91
C LEU A 22 8.74 -27.99 -4.76
N ASP A 23 8.97 -28.20 -6.06
CA ASP A 23 9.28 -27.14 -7.02
C ASP A 23 8.14 -26.09 -7.13
N SER A 24 6.93 -26.45 -6.72
CA SER A 24 5.79 -25.54 -6.67
C SER A 24 4.84 -25.90 -5.53
N ALA A 25 4.08 -24.91 -5.03
CA ALA A 25 3.06 -25.10 -4.01
C ALA A 25 1.77 -25.64 -4.63
N ARG A 26 1.16 -26.67 -4.01
CA ARG A 26 -0.16 -27.16 -4.38
C ARG A 26 -1.23 -26.35 -3.65
N LEU A 27 -2.07 -25.66 -4.42
CA LEU A 27 -3.16 -24.86 -3.89
C LEU A 27 -4.48 -25.37 -4.48
N ASN A 28 -5.47 -25.59 -3.62
CA ASN A 28 -6.79 -26.05 -4.04
C ASN A 28 -7.81 -24.92 -3.90
N TYR A 29 -8.38 -24.49 -5.01
CA TYR A 29 -9.40 -23.44 -5.04
C TYR A 29 -10.66 -23.88 -5.79
N LYS A 30 -11.81 -23.48 -5.26
CA LYS A 30 -13.12 -23.60 -5.94
C LYS A 30 -13.66 -22.22 -6.34
N GLU A 31 -13.15 -21.15 -5.73
CA GLU A 31 -13.61 -19.77 -5.91
C GLU A 31 -12.76 -19.02 -6.94
N LYS A 32 -13.23 -17.85 -7.33
CA LYS A 32 -12.46 -16.91 -8.16
C LYS A 32 -11.29 -16.33 -7.36
N LEU A 33 -10.13 -16.30 -8.00
CA LEU A 33 -8.89 -15.81 -7.41
C LEU A 33 -8.51 -14.44 -7.92
N ALA A 34 -7.86 -13.68 -7.04
CA ALA A 34 -7.00 -12.55 -7.38
C ALA A 34 -5.55 -13.01 -7.29
N PHE A 35 -4.72 -12.53 -8.19
CA PHE A 35 -3.27 -12.75 -8.20
C PHE A 35 -2.57 -11.41 -8.47
N THR A 36 -1.52 -11.11 -7.73
CA THR A 36 -0.68 -9.93 -7.92
C THR A 36 0.78 -10.27 -7.68
N THR A 37 1.69 -9.42 -8.15
CA THR A 37 3.13 -9.49 -7.85
C THR A 37 3.68 -8.09 -7.72
N ASP A 38 4.62 -7.91 -6.79
CA ASP A 38 5.27 -6.63 -6.55
C ASP A 38 6.73 -6.81 -6.15
N SER A 39 7.57 -5.82 -6.45
CA SER A 39 9.01 -5.83 -6.19
C SER A 39 9.39 -4.62 -5.34
N PHE A 40 10.15 -4.87 -4.29
CA PHE A 40 10.50 -3.88 -3.27
C PHE A 40 12.00 -3.61 -3.29
N VAL A 41 12.32 -2.32 -3.46
CA VAL A 41 13.69 -1.83 -3.60
C VAL A 41 13.93 -0.60 -2.72
N VAL A 42 13.15 -0.44 -1.66
CA VAL A 42 13.23 0.73 -0.77
C VAL A 42 14.62 0.92 -0.19
N SER A 43 15.09 2.16 -0.19
CA SER A 43 16.33 2.57 0.46
C SER A 43 16.08 3.80 1.34
N PRO A 44 16.47 3.78 2.64
CA PRO A 44 17.13 2.70 3.37
C PRO A 44 16.20 1.50 3.67
N LEU A 45 16.79 0.32 3.93
CA LEU A 45 16.05 -0.91 4.23
C LEU A 45 15.16 -0.81 5.47
N LYS A 46 15.59 -0.03 6.47
CA LYS A 46 14.87 0.24 7.73
C LYS A 46 14.52 1.71 7.81
N PHE A 47 13.29 2.01 8.13
CA PHE A 47 12.77 3.38 8.27
C PHE A 47 11.82 3.46 9.47
N PRO A 48 11.55 4.64 10.02
CA PRO A 48 10.61 4.77 11.12
C PRO A 48 9.23 4.19 10.78
N GLY A 49 8.79 3.19 11.52
CA GLY A 49 7.49 2.52 11.31
C GLY A 49 7.53 1.22 10.50
N GLY A 50 8.70 0.84 9.92
CA GLY A 50 8.83 -0.42 9.19
C GLY A 50 10.21 -0.66 8.59
N ASP A 51 10.27 -1.66 7.74
CA ASP A 51 11.42 -2.07 6.95
C ASP A 51 10.95 -2.69 5.63
N ILE A 52 11.88 -3.01 4.75
CA ILE A 52 11.59 -3.64 3.45
C ILE A 52 10.81 -4.95 3.59
N GLY A 53 11.04 -5.72 4.67
CA GLY A 53 10.34 -6.99 4.92
C GLY A 53 8.87 -6.77 5.25
N LYS A 54 8.55 -5.85 6.16
CA LYS A 54 7.16 -5.47 6.44
C LYS A 54 6.48 -4.89 5.21
N LEU A 55 7.20 -4.04 4.48
CA LEU A 55 6.69 -3.37 3.28
C LEU A 55 6.31 -4.39 2.20
N SER A 56 7.18 -5.38 1.94
CA SER A 56 6.96 -6.40 0.91
C SER A 56 5.71 -7.26 1.17
N VAL A 57 5.42 -7.55 2.43
CA VAL A 57 4.18 -8.26 2.77
C VAL A 57 2.97 -7.33 2.65
N CYS A 58 3.03 -6.13 3.24
CA CYS A 58 1.89 -5.21 3.27
C CYS A 58 1.47 -4.77 1.86
N GLY A 59 2.40 -4.37 0.99
CA GLY A 59 2.09 -3.88 -0.37
C GLY A 59 1.33 -4.94 -1.17
N THR A 60 1.90 -6.13 -1.31
CA THR A 60 1.26 -7.22 -2.06
C THR A 60 -0.09 -7.64 -1.49
N LEU A 61 -0.25 -7.67 -0.15
CA LEU A 61 -1.56 -7.95 0.44
C LEU A 61 -2.57 -6.83 0.16
N ASN A 62 -2.14 -5.57 0.18
CA ASN A 62 -3.01 -4.44 -0.07
C ASN A 62 -3.55 -4.46 -1.51
N ASP A 63 -2.74 -4.83 -2.51
CA ASP A 63 -3.19 -5.02 -3.89
C ASP A 63 -4.38 -6.00 -3.98
N LEU A 64 -4.25 -7.17 -3.34
CA LEU A 64 -5.32 -8.15 -3.30
C LEU A 64 -6.59 -7.60 -2.66
N ILE A 65 -6.42 -6.85 -1.55
CA ILE A 65 -7.51 -6.23 -0.81
C ILE A 65 -8.20 -5.15 -1.67
N MET A 66 -7.46 -4.36 -2.46
CA MET A 66 -8.03 -3.35 -3.34
C MET A 66 -8.93 -3.96 -4.42
N LEU A 67 -8.66 -5.20 -4.85
CA LEU A 67 -9.55 -5.95 -5.74
C LEU A 67 -10.73 -6.62 -5.01
N GLY A 68 -10.81 -6.52 -3.69
CA GLY A 68 -11.86 -7.15 -2.88
C GLY A 68 -11.62 -8.63 -2.63
N ALA A 69 -10.37 -9.04 -2.56
CA ALA A 69 -9.97 -10.40 -2.20
C ALA A 69 -9.49 -10.47 -0.74
N VAL A 70 -9.70 -11.63 -0.13
CA VAL A 70 -9.07 -12.01 1.15
C VAL A 70 -7.74 -12.67 0.80
N PRO A 71 -6.60 -12.09 1.17
CA PRO A 71 -5.29 -12.69 0.95
C PRO A 71 -5.15 -14.01 1.70
N GLU A 72 -4.50 -15.00 1.08
CA GLU A 72 -4.33 -16.34 1.69
C GLU A 72 -2.89 -16.83 1.58
N TYR A 73 -2.25 -16.64 0.42
CA TYR A 73 -0.89 -17.14 0.18
C TYR A 73 0.00 -16.08 -0.44
N LEU A 74 1.30 -16.18 -0.10
CA LEU A 74 2.38 -15.40 -0.71
C LEU A 74 3.49 -16.33 -1.20
N SER A 75 4.13 -15.95 -2.29
CA SER A 75 5.50 -16.34 -2.60
C SER A 75 6.48 -15.29 -2.05
N LEU A 76 7.73 -15.66 -1.84
CA LEU A 76 8.80 -14.78 -1.39
C LEU A 76 10.09 -15.07 -2.14
N ALA A 77 10.53 -14.14 -2.98
CA ALA A 77 11.84 -14.20 -3.61
C ALA A 77 12.72 -13.08 -3.06
N MET A 78 13.98 -13.41 -2.73
CA MET A 78 14.97 -12.45 -2.23
C MET A 78 16.26 -12.54 -3.05
N ILE A 79 16.75 -11.37 -3.49
CA ILE A 79 18.06 -11.20 -4.09
C ILE A 79 18.89 -10.40 -3.10
N VAL A 80 19.96 -11.00 -2.59
CA VAL A 80 20.79 -10.46 -1.51
C VAL A 80 22.20 -10.22 -2.02
N GLU A 81 22.74 -9.05 -1.75
CA GLU A 81 24.11 -8.68 -2.05
C GLU A 81 25.09 -9.38 -1.10
N GLU A 82 26.19 -9.91 -1.65
CA GLU A 82 27.30 -10.43 -0.85
C GLU A 82 27.84 -9.36 0.10
N GLY A 83 28.03 -9.75 1.38
CA GLY A 83 28.47 -8.84 2.44
C GLY A 83 27.34 -8.15 3.21
N LEU A 84 26.07 -8.40 2.89
CA LEU A 84 24.99 -7.96 3.77
C LEU A 84 25.11 -8.65 5.15
N GLU A 85 25.11 -7.86 6.21
CA GLU A 85 25.20 -8.38 7.57
C GLU A 85 24.08 -9.37 7.87
N TYR A 86 24.46 -10.55 8.41
CA TYR A 86 23.51 -11.61 8.74
C TYR A 86 22.40 -11.13 9.70
N ALA A 87 22.75 -10.33 10.72
CA ALA A 87 21.77 -9.76 11.66
C ALA A 87 20.73 -8.85 10.97
N THR A 88 21.15 -8.14 9.90
CA THR A 88 20.23 -7.32 9.11
C THR A 88 19.27 -8.21 8.31
N LEU A 89 19.78 -9.23 7.63
CA LEU A 89 18.96 -10.20 6.89
C LEU A 89 17.98 -10.93 7.82
N GLU A 90 18.44 -11.41 8.98
CA GLU A 90 17.61 -12.09 9.97
C GLU A 90 16.47 -11.19 10.45
N SER A 91 16.77 -9.94 10.79
CA SER A 91 15.76 -8.94 11.21
C SER A 91 14.69 -8.70 10.11
N ILE A 92 15.07 -8.67 8.82
CA ILE A 92 14.14 -8.52 7.71
C ILE A 92 13.25 -9.77 7.57
N ILE A 93 13.83 -10.97 7.66
CA ILE A 93 13.09 -12.22 7.61
C ILE A 93 12.08 -12.33 8.78
N ASP A 94 12.47 -11.89 9.98
CA ASP A 94 11.57 -11.83 11.14
C ASP A 94 10.41 -10.85 10.93
N SER A 95 10.70 -9.71 10.33
CA SER A 95 9.69 -8.71 9.97
C SER A 95 8.68 -9.28 8.97
N ILE A 96 9.14 -9.97 7.91
CA ILE A 96 8.30 -10.67 6.94
C ILE A 96 7.42 -11.71 7.66
N ALA A 97 8.03 -12.61 8.43
CA ALA A 97 7.32 -13.70 9.12
C ALA A 97 6.25 -13.17 10.09
N SER A 98 6.61 -12.17 10.91
CA SER A 98 5.67 -11.57 11.87
C SER A 98 4.53 -10.84 11.18
N THR A 99 4.79 -10.16 10.06
CA THR A 99 3.77 -9.43 9.31
C THR A 99 2.81 -10.39 8.61
N ALA A 100 3.32 -11.43 7.93
CA ALA A 100 2.50 -12.47 7.31
C ALA A 100 1.63 -13.20 8.34
N LYS A 101 2.21 -13.57 9.49
CA LYS A 101 1.48 -14.20 10.60
C LYS A 101 0.35 -13.32 11.13
N LYS A 102 0.60 -12.01 11.34
CA LYS A 102 -0.43 -11.06 11.79
C LYS A 102 -1.55 -10.89 10.77
N ALA A 103 -1.22 -10.98 9.48
CA ALA A 103 -2.20 -10.91 8.39
C ALA A 103 -2.96 -12.23 8.19
N GLY A 104 -2.58 -13.32 8.85
CA GLY A 104 -3.16 -14.65 8.67
C GLY A 104 -2.82 -15.28 7.32
N VAL A 105 -1.70 -14.87 6.68
CA VAL A 105 -1.28 -15.30 5.34
C VAL A 105 -0.07 -16.22 5.45
N GLN A 106 -0.03 -17.25 4.59
CA GLN A 106 1.08 -18.22 4.56
C GLN A 106 2.02 -17.92 3.38
N ILE A 107 3.32 -17.96 3.64
CA ILE A 107 4.35 -17.96 2.59
C ILE A 107 4.58 -19.42 2.20
N VAL A 108 4.16 -19.79 0.98
CA VAL A 108 4.05 -21.20 0.56
C VAL A 108 5.12 -21.64 -0.43
N THR A 109 5.84 -20.70 -1.01
CA THR A 109 6.97 -20.94 -1.94
C THR A 109 7.89 -19.73 -1.93
N GLY A 110 9.11 -19.89 -2.43
CA GLY A 110 10.04 -18.77 -2.53
C GLY A 110 11.35 -19.15 -3.21
N ASP A 111 12.18 -18.15 -3.42
CA ASP A 111 13.53 -18.28 -3.95
C ASP A 111 14.50 -17.37 -3.19
N PHE A 112 15.77 -17.73 -3.20
CA PHE A 112 16.82 -16.97 -2.54
C PHE A 112 18.11 -17.01 -3.38
N LYS A 113 18.55 -15.83 -3.81
CA LYS A 113 19.80 -15.68 -4.58
C LYS A 113 20.74 -14.75 -3.85
N VAL A 114 22.04 -15.07 -3.94
CA VAL A 114 23.12 -14.15 -3.55
C VAL A 114 23.80 -13.69 -4.82
N VAL A 115 24.02 -12.39 -4.93
CA VAL A 115 24.73 -11.75 -6.05
C VAL A 115 25.99 -11.08 -5.52
N GLU A 116 26.93 -10.80 -6.42
CA GLU A 116 28.21 -10.16 -6.10
C GLU A 116 27.98 -8.75 -5.56
N LYS A 117 28.95 -8.26 -4.78
CA LYS A 117 28.93 -6.90 -4.25
C LYS A 117 28.81 -5.86 -5.38
N GLY A 118 27.84 -4.96 -5.28
CA GLY A 118 27.51 -3.94 -6.27
C GLY A 118 26.52 -4.38 -7.34
N ALA A 119 26.10 -5.67 -7.38
CA ALA A 119 25.10 -6.16 -8.33
C ALA A 119 23.65 -5.88 -7.88
N CYS A 120 23.43 -5.63 -6.58
CA CYS A 120 22.19 -5.03 -6.06
C CYS A 120 22.52 -4.12 -4.87
N ASP A 121 21.54 -3.33 -4.39
CA ASP A 121 21.75 -2.51 -3.20
C ASP A 121 21.24 -3.26 -1.97
N LYS A 122 22.12 -4.07 -1.38
CA LYS A 122 21.91 -4.86 -0.16
C LYS A 122 20.90 -5.99 -0.33
N ILE A 123 19.63 -5.69 -0.58
CA ILE A 123 18.58 -6.69 -0.77
C ILE A 123 17.41 -6.12 -1.60
N PHE A 124 16.95 -6.92 -2.54
CA PHE A 124 15.67 -6.73 -3.22
C PHE A 124 14.72 -7.88 -2.89
N ILE A 125 13.44 -7.57 -2.74
CA ILE A 125 12.42 -8.56 -2.39
C ILE A 125 11.31 -8.50 -3.44
N ASN A 126 10.91 -9.65 -3.95
CA ASN A 126 9.69 -9.80 -4.74
C ASN A 126 8.72 -10.71 -3.98
N THR A 127 7.46 -10.31 -3.93
CA THR A 127 6.37 -11.13 -3.43
C THR A 127 5.27 -11.23 -4.46
N SER A 128 4.67 -12.42 -4.58
CA SER A 128 3.44 -12.60 -5.35
C SER A 128 2.37 -13.12 -4.42
N GLY A 129 1.16 -12.61 -4.58
CA GLY A 129 0.05 -12.90 -3.68
C GLY A 129 -1.13 -13.56 -4.39
N ILE A 130 -1.78 -14.50 -3.69
CA ILE A 130 -3.03 -15.12 -4.09
C ILE A 130 -4.08 -14.87 -3.01
N GLY A 131 -5.28 -14.45 -3.44
CA GLY A 131 -6.40 -14.22 -2.54
C GLY A 131 -7.73 -14.66 -3.16
N ARG A 132 -8.66 -14.99 -2.31
CA ARG A 132 -10.02 -15.40 -2.69
C ARG A 132 -10.92 -14.17 -2.81
N ILE A 133 -11.49 -13.94 -4.01
CA ILE A 133 -12.37 -12.82 -4.27
C ILE A 133 -13.70 -12.99 -3.53
N ILE A 134 -14.04 -12.02 -2.68
CA ILE A 134 -15.31 -11.99 -1.93
C ILE A 134 -16.33 -11.01 -2.53
N THR A 135 -15.91 -10.15 -3.47
CA THR A 135 -16.79 -9.25 -4.21
C THR A 135 -16.25 -9.04 -5.62
N GLY A 136 -17.04 -9.39 -6.64
CA GLY A 136 -16.66 -9.20 -8.06
C GLY A 136 -17.14 -7.88 -8.67
N LYS A 137 -17.52 -6.88 -7.84
CA LYS A 137 -18.19 -5.65 -8.31
C LYS A 137 -17.31 -4.41 -8.26
N LEU A 138 -16.05 -4.52 -7.86
CA LEU A 138 -15.14 -3.39 -7.80
C LEU A 138 -14.57 -3.12 -9.20
N SER A 139 -14.94 -1.97 -9.79
CA SER A 139 -14.47 -1.57 -11.12
C SER A 139 -14.60 -0.06 -11.29
N PRO A 140 -13.63 0.61 -11.96
CA PRO A 140 -13.78 2.02 -12.32
C PRO A 140 -15.02 2.28 -13.18
N LYS A 141 -15.45 1.29 -13.97
CA LYS A 141 -16.66 1.38 -14.82
C LYS A 141 -17.97 1.47 -14.03
N ASN A 142 -17.96 1.14 -12.75
CA ASN A 142 -19.13 1.24 -11.88
C ASN A 142 -19.27 2.60 -11.19
N ILE A 143 -18.28 3.48 -11.34
CA ILE A 143 -18.24 4.81 -10.76
C ILE A 143 -19.23 5.69 -11.55
N ILE A 144 -19.99 6.51 -10.83
CA ILE A 144 -20.96 7.45 -11.39
C ILE A 144 -20.76 8.84 -10.77
N PRO A 145 -21.22 9.90 -11.42
CA PRO A 145 -21.24 11.22 -10.83
C PRO A 145 -21.94 11.23 -9.47
N THR A 146 -21.47 12.07 -8.57
CA THR A 146 -21.87 12.21 -7.14
C THR A 146 -21.30 11.16 -6.18
N ASP A 147 -20.72 10.04 -6.67
CA ASP A 147 -20.01 9.10 -5.79
C ASP A 147 -18.94 9.84 -4.97
N LYS A 148 -18.77 9.44 -3.71
CA LYS A 148 -17.85 10.13 -2.80
C LYS A 148 -16.50 9.42 -2.75
N ILE A 149 -15.45 10.21 -2.56
CA ILE A 149 -14.07 9.75 -2.41
C ILE A 149 -13.71 9.76 -0.92
N ILE A 150 -13.33 8.61 -0.39
CA ILE A 150 -12.83 8.45 1.00
C ILE A 150 -11.36 8.07 0.94
N VAL A 151 -10.52 8.72 1.74
CA VAL A 151 -9.18 8.23 2.10
C VAL A 151 -9.23 7.63 3.51
N THR A 152 -8.58 6.49 3.72
CA THR A 152 -8.71 5.74 4.98
C THR A 152 -7.90 6.31 6.14
N GLY A 153 -7.05 7.31 5.92
CA GLY A 153 -6.26 7.95 6.97
C GLY A 153 -5.35 9.04 6.47
N ARG A 154 -4.43 9.49 7.32
CA ARG A 154 -3.45 10.55 6.99
C ARG A 154 -2.56 10.13 5.83
N ILE A 155 -2.30 11.07 4.90
CA ILE A 155 -1.54 10.84 3.68
C ILE A 155 -0.07 11.21 3.82
N GLY A 156 0.78 10.66 2.92
CA GLY A 156 2.18 11.05 2.72
C GLY A 156 3.16 10.57 3.79
N GLN A 157 2.70 9.87 4.83
CA GLN A 157 3.55 9.49 5.94
C GLN A 157 4.69 8.56 5.54
N HIS A 158 4.45 7.59 4.63
CA HIS A 158 5.49 6.67 4.18
C HIS A 158 6.58 7.41 3.40
N GLY A 159 6.20 8.14 2.36
CA GLY A 159 7.15 8.85 1.50
C GLY A 159 8.06 9.78 2.30
N PHE A 160 7.50 10.59 3.19
CA PHE A 160 8.29 11.49 4.03
C PHE A 160 9.12 10.77 5.08
N SER A 161 8.66 9.65 5.64
CA SER A 161 9.41 8.84 6.59
C SER A 161 10.69 8.27 5.96
N VAL A 162 10.56 7.68 4.76
CA VAL A 162 11.69 7.11 4.03
C VAL A 162 12.65 8.20 3.57
N LEU A 163 12.13 9.31 3.03
CA LEU A 163 12.94 10.42 2.56
C LEU A 163 13.77 11.07 3.69
N ALA A 164 13.14 11.36 4.83
CA ALA A 164 13.82 11.94 5.99
C ALA A 164 14.94 11.00 6.48
N LYS A 165 14.68 9.71 6.56
CA LYS A 165 15.68 8.71 6.96
C LYS A 165 16.81 8.56 5.94
N ARG A 166 16.52 8.59 4.64
CA ARG A 166 17.51 8.49 3.55
C ARG A 166 18.47 9.67 3.53
N LYS A 167 17.96 10.88 3.74
CA LYS A 167 18.75 12.13 3.74
C LYS A 167 19.31 12.48 5.12
N GLU A 168 19.09 11.62 6.12
CA GLU A 168 19.49 11.87 7.52
C GLU A 168 19.05 13.25 8.01
N LEU A 169 17.84 13.67 7.59
CA LEU A 169 17.32 15.00 7.92
C LEU A 169 16.94 15.06 9.39
N ASP A 170 17.54 16.00 10.11
CA ASP A 170 17.04 16.42 11.42
C ASP A 170 15.93 17.45 11.23
N LEU A 171 14.70 16.98 11.28
CA LEU A 171 13.52 17.85 11.17
C LEU A 171 13.00 18.34 12.52
N GLY A 172 13.70 18.00 13.64
CA GLY A 172 13.22 18.26 14.99
C GLY A 172 11.99 17.42 15.41
N PHE A 173 11.51 16.53 14.54
CA PHE A 173 10.40 15.63 14.79
C PHE A 173 10.51 14.34 13.96
N ASN A 174 9.85 13.28 14.40
CA ASN A 174 9.87 11.99 13.73
C ASN A 174 8.57 11.74 12.94
N ILE A 175 8.69 11.38 11.65
CA ILE A 175 7.58 10.93 10.82
C ILE A 175 7.66 9.41 10.72
N LYS A 176 6.64 8.70 11.24
CA LYS A 176 6.53 7.24 11.10
C LYS A 176 5.74 6.90 9.86
N SER A 177 6.26 5.95 9.09
CA SER A 177 5.55 5.35 7.95
C SER A 177 4.20 4.78 8.38
N ASP A 178 3.22 4.92 7.50
CA ASP A 178 1.90 4.32 7.63
C ASP A 178 1.84 2.86 7.14
N CYS A 179 2.98 2.27 6.75
CA CYS A 179 3.07 0.90 6.25
C CYS A 179 2.29 -0.09 7.13
N ALA A 180 1.22 -0.65 6.59
CA ALA A 180 0.31 -1.59 7.27
C ALA A 180 -0.52 -2.37 6.26
N GLN A 181 -0.82 -3.64 6.58
CA GLN A 181 -1.82 -4.41 5.84
C GLN A 181 -3.24 -3.94 6.20
N LEU A 182 -4.14 -3.92 5.22
CA LEU A 182 -5.48 -3.34 5.35
C LEU A 182 -6.61 -4.36 5.47
N SER A 183 -6.32 -5.66 5.61
CA SER A 183 -7.34 -6.72 5.67
C SER A 183 -8.36 -6.46 6.77
N ASP A 184 -7.90 -6.18 7.99
CA ASP A 184 -8.78 -6.00 9.16
C ASP A 184 -9.62 -4.71 9.07
N LEU A 185 -9.15 -3.73 8.30
CA LEU A 185 -9.89 -2.49 8.07
C LEU A 185 -10.94 -2.67 6.96
N ILE A 186 -10.55 -3.24 5.82
CA ILE A 186 -11.34 -3.22 4.59
C ILE A 186 -12.28 -4.41 4.45
N ILE A 187 -11.81 -5.63 4.75
CA ILE A 187 -12.63 -6.85 4.55
C ILE A 187 -13.95 -6.83 5.35
N PRO A 188 -13.96 -6.41 6.64
CA PRO A 188 -15.22 -6.29 7.38
C PRO A 188 -16.20 -5.28 6.76
N VAL A 189 -15.70 -4.20 6.16
CA VAL A 189 -16.54 -3.19 5.49
C VAL A 189 -17.12 -3.78 4.20
N LEU A 190 -16.31 -4.46 3.37
CA LEU A 190 -16.77 -5.12 2.15
C LEU A 190 -17.87 -6.17 2.42
N LYS A 191 -17.75 -6.91 3.53
CA LYS A 191 -18.78 -7.89 3.94
C LYS A 191 -20.10 -7.23 4.36
N LYS A 192 -20.06 -6.00 4.88
CA LYS A 192 -21.25 -5.28 5.39
C LYS A 192 -21.99 -4.46 4.34
N THR A 193 -21.35 -4.09 3.24
CA THR A 193 -21.96 -3.21 2.23
C THR A 193 -21.55 -3.54 0.81
N LYS A 194 -22.48 -3.35 -0.13
CA LYS A 194 -22.24 -3.41 -1.58
C LYS A 194 -22.12 -2.01 -2.19
N ALA A 195 -21.92 -0.98 -1.38
CA ALA A 195 -21.90 0.40 -1.82
C ALA A 195 -20.51 0.89 -2.23
N ILE A 196 -19.45 0.12 -2.00
CA ILE A 196 -18.11 0.39 -2.52
C ILE A 196 -18.11 0.07 -4.01
N LYS A 197 -17.65 1.02 -4.82
CA LYS A 197 -17.59 0.93 -6.27
C LYS A 197 -16.20 0.54 -6.78
N PHE A 198 -15.17 1.13 -6.16
CA PHE A 198 -13.78 0.93 -6.52
C PHE A 198 -12.87 1.25 -5.33
N MET A 199 -11.70 0.64 -5.30
CA MET A 199 -10.65 0.93 -4.31
C MET A 199 -9.29 0.88 -4.99
N ARG A 200 -8.34 1.67 -4.47
CA ARG A 200 -6.93 1.64 -4.84
C ARG A 200 -6.08 2.19 -3.69
N ASP A 201 -4.91 1.64 -3.50
CA ASP A 201 -3.92 2.17 -2.57
C ASP A 201 -3.08 3.28 -3.24
N PRO A 202 -2.83 4.37 -2.54
CA PRO A 202 -2.07 5.50 -3.07
C PRO A 202 -0.57 5.33 -2.82
N THR A 203 0.06 4.35 -3.47
CA THR A 203 1.49 4.05 -3.38
C THR A 203 2.31 5.06 -4.20
N ARG A 204 2.93 4.65 -5.30
CA ARG A 204 3.75 5.54 -6.12
C ARG A 204 2.94 6.74 -6.64
N GLY A 205 3.48 7.95 -6.41
CA GLY A 205 2.80 9.20 -6.79
C GLY A 205 1.62 9.57 -5.91
N GLY A 206 1.40 8.83 -4.82
CA GLY A 206 0.46 9.15 -3.76
C GLY A 206 -0.99 9.27 -4.20
N VAL A 207 -1.75 10.04 -3.44
CA VAL A 207 -3.17 10.30 -3.69
C VAL A 207 -3.40 11.01 -5.03
N ALA A 208 -2.49 11.91 -5.42
CA ALA A 208 -2.60 12.67 -6.67
C ALA A 208 -2.64 11.73 -7.89
N THR A 209 -1.65 10.84 -8.03
CA THR A 209 -1.59 9.88 -9.13
C THR A 209 -2.77 8.91 -9.10
N THR A 210 -3.09 8.35 -7.93
CA THR A 210 -4.22 7.42 -7.77
C THR A 210 -5.55 8.04 -8.19
N LEU A 211 -5.83 9.28 -7.81
CA LEU A 211 -7.07 9.95 -8.22
C LEU A 211 -7.12 10.23 -9.72
N ASN A 212 -5.99 10.61 -10.34
CA ASN A 212 -5.92 10.79 -11.79
C ASN A 212 -6.18 9.48 -12.55
N GLU A 213 -5.60 8.37 -12.11
CA GLU A 213 -5.87 7.06 -12.69
C GLU A 213 -7.34 6.66 -12.56
N ILE A 214 -7.98 6.94 -11.41
CA ILE A 214 -9.41 6.72 -11.22
C ILE A 214 -10.23 7.58 -12.18
N ALA A 215 -9.90 8.87 -12.32
CA ALA A 215 -10.58 9.79 -13.22
C ALA A 215 -10.46 9.35 -14.68
N GLN A 216 -9.26 9.00 -15.13
CA GLN A 216 -9.01 8.51 -16.49
C GLN A 216 -9.73 7.19 -16.78
N ASN A 217 -9.62 6.20 -15.88
CA ASN A 217 -10.21 4.88 -16.08
C ASN A 217 -11.74 4.88 -15.99
N SER A 218 -12.34 5.80 -15.25
CA SER A 218 -13.80 5.98 -15.18
C SER A 218 -14.36 6.87 -16.28
N GLY A 219 -13.51 7.69 -16.92
CA GLY A 219 -13.92 8.72 -17.89
C GLY A 219 -14.68 9.88 -17.24
N LEU A 220 -14.58 10.05 -15.91
CA LEU A 220 -15.25 11.08 -15.12
C LEU A 220 -14.22 12.02 -14.50
N GLY A 221 -14.64 13.21 -14.07
CA GLY A 221 -13.81 14.11 -13.29
C GLY A 221 -13.87 13.80 -11.79
N ILE A 222 -12.89 14.25 -11.03
CA ILE A 222 -12.88 14.19 -9.57
C ILE A 222 -12.62 15.59 -9.02
N THR A 223 -13.41 16.01 -8.04
CA THR A 223 -13.17 17.23 -7.28
C THR A 223 -12.90 16.88 -5.83
N ILE A 224 -11.77 17.33 -5.29
CA ILE A 224 -11.41 17.18 -3.88
C ILE A 224 -11.31 18.54 -3.19
N ASN A 225 -11.41 18.55 -1.87
CA ASN A 225 -11.27 19.75 -1.06
C ASN A 225 -10.02 19.68 -0.20
N GLU A 226 -9.12 20.64 -0.32
CA GLU A 226 -7.85 20.68 0.41
C GLU A 226 -8.05 20.61 1.93
N LYS A 227 -9.04 21.32 2.48
CA LYS A 227 -9.36 21.31 3.90
C LYS A 227 -9.77 19.96 4.47
N ASP A 228 -10.28 19.06 3.61
CA ASP A 228 -10.78 17.74 4.00
C ASP A 228 -9.71 16.65 3.90
N ILE A 229 -8.50 16.98 3.40
CA ILE A 229 -7.40 16.02 3.22
C ILE A 229 -6.69 15.81 4.56
N PRO A 230 -6.75 14.61 5.15
CA PRO A 230 -6.11 14.36 6.43
C PRO A 230 -4.59 14.25 6.29
N THR A 231 -3.89 15.27 6.75
CA THR A 231 -2.41 15.33 6.74
C THR A 231 -1.93 15.70 8.14
N SER A 232 -0.86 15.05 8.63
CA SER A 232 -0.28 15.43 9.93
C SER A 232 0.48 16.75 9.82
N SER A 233 0.59 17.47 10.94
CA SER A 233 1.42 18.71 10.99
C SER A 233 2.85 18.43 10.57
N GLN A 234 3.45 17.33 11.02
CA GLN A 234 4.81 16.93 10.67
C GLN A 234 4.99 16.75 9.15
N VAL A 235 4.03 16.06 8.47
CA VAL A 235 4.08 15.88 7.02
C VAL A 235 3.90 17.23 6.28
N LYS A 236 3.02 18.09 6.76
CA LYS A 236 2.84 19.43 6.19
C LYS A 236 4.13 20.24 6.29
N THR A 237 4.70 20.35 7.48
CA THR A 237 5.96 21.09 7.71
C THR A 237 7.11 20.51 6.89
N ALA A 238 7.26 19.18 6.84
CA ALA A 238 8.27 18.53 6.01
C ALA A 238 8.04 18.82 4.51
N GLY A 239 6.79 18.81 4.06
CA GLY A 239 6.43 19.16 2.67
C GLY A 239 6.81 20.58 2.31
N GLU A 240 6.52 21.55 3.17
CA GLU A 240 6.88 22.95 3.00
C GLU A 240 8.41 23.14 2.97
N LEU A 241 9.14 22.51 3.90
CA LEU A 241 10.62 22.60 3.96
C LEU A 241 11.31 21.97 2.74
N LEU A 242 10.75 20.91 2.18
CA LEU A 242 11.35 20.15 1.09
C LEU A 242 10.78 20.50 -0.30
N GLY A 243 9.76 21.38 -0.35
CA GLY A 243 9.07 21.72 -1.60
C GLY A 243 8.29 20.57 -2.21
N ILE A 244 7.80 19.61 -1.40
CA ILE A 244 7.08 18.41 -1.86
C ILE A 244 5.64 18.47 -1.37
N ASP A 245 4.67 18.48 -2.31
CA ASP A 245 3.26 18.41 -1.97
C ASP A 245 2.92 17.00 -1.41
N PRO A 246 2.37 16.90 -0.18
CA PRO A 246 1.99 15.63 0.43
C PRO A 246 1.04 14.75 -0.40
N LEU A 247 0.29 15.34 -1.33
CA LEU A 247 -0.58 14.59 -2.25
C LEU A 247 0.19 13.62 -3.15
N TYR A 248 1.46 13.92 -3.45
CA TYR A 248 2.31 13.08 -4.30
C TYR A 248 3.19 12.12 -3.50
N ALA A 249 3.17 12.20 -2.18
CA ALA A 249 3.96 11.31 -1.34
C ALA A 249 3.26 9.97 -1.11
N ALA A 250 4.01 8.88 -1.27
CA ALA A 250 3.53 7.51 -1.13
C ALA A 250 2.89 7.22 0.24
N CYS A 251 1.86 6.40 0.23
CA CYS A 251 1.23 5.82 1.40
C CYS A 251 1.20 4.29 1.26
N GLU A 252 1.69 3.56 2.24
CA GLU A 252 1.83 2.10 2.19
C GLU A 252 0.87 1.35 3.16
N GLY A 253 -0.11 2.10 3.69
CA GLY A 253 -1.15 1.57 4.58
C GLY A 253 -2.42 2.40 4.49
N ARG A 254 -2.74 2.93 3.31
CA ARG A 254 -3.96 3.70 3.03
C ARG A 254 -4.66 3.17 1.79
N ALA A 255 -5.96 3.46 1.70
CA ALA A 255 -6.76 3.19 0.53
C ALA A 255 -7.58 4.43 0.16
N ILE A 256 -7.72 4.66 -1.14
CA ILE A 256 -8.74 5.52 -1.73
C ILE A 256 -9.93 4.64 -2.06
N ILE A 257 -11.12 5.02 -1.57
CA ILE A 257 -12.35 4.25 -1.72
C ILE A 257 -13.40 5.12 -2.39
N VAL A 258 -13.91 4.69 -3.52
CA VAL A 258 -15.05 5.32 -4.21
C VAL A 258 -16.33 4.62 -3.78
N VAL A 259 -17.28 5.39 -3.25
CA VAL A 259 -18.51 4.86 -2.63
C VAL A 259 -19.75 5.61 -3.08
N LYS A 260 -20.90 4.92 -3.12
CA LYS A 260 -22.19 5.57 -3.36
C LYS A 260 -22.43 6.71 -2.38
N ALA A 261 -22.83 7.89 -2.86
CA ALA A 261 -23.04 9.10 -2.06
C ALA A 261 -23.89 8.85 -0.81
N LYS A 262 -25.03 8.18 -0.95
CA LYS A 262 -25.97 7.89 0.16
C LYS A 262 -25.37 7.02 1.28
N ASN A 263 -24.32 6.25 0.99
CA ASN A 263 -23.68 5.33 1.95
C ASN A 263 -22.37 5.88 2.50
N ALA A 264 -21.86 7.01 2.01
CA ALA A 264 -20.54 7.52 2.34
C ALA A 264 -20.32 7.76 3.85
N LYS A 265 -21.27 8.40 4.52
CA LYS A 265 -21.22 8.64 5.98
C LYS A 265 -21.24 7.34 6.78
N GLN A 266 -22.04 6.35 6.36
CA GLN A 266 -22.11 5.04 7.02
C GLN A 266 -20.79 4.29 6.87
N ILE A 267 -20.20 4.27 5.66
CA ILE A 267 -18.92 3.61 5.39
C ILE A 267 -17.79 4.31 6.16
N LEU A 268 -17.77 5.64 6.17
CA LEU A 268 -16.82 6.41 6.95
C LEU A 268 -16.88 6.04 8.45
N ALA A 269 -18.09 5.94 9.01
CA ALA A 269 -18.27 5.53 10.40
C ALA A 269 -17.79 4.10 10.68
N LEU A 270 -17.95 3.17 9.72
CA LEU A 270 -17.42 1.81 9.83
C LEU A 270 -15.89 1.79 9.81
N LEU A 271 -15.26 2.52 8.88
CA LEU A 271 -13.81 2.65 8.79
C LEU A 271 -13.21 3.22 10.08
N ARG A 272 -13.81 4.26 10.64
CA ARG A 272 -13.32 4.94 11.85
C ARG A 272 -13.34 4.09 13.12
N LYS A 273 -14.06 2.97 13.14
CA LYS A 273 -14.04 2.01 14.26
C LYS A 273 -12.71 1.26 14.38
N HIS A 274 -11.95 1.16 13.29
CA HIS A 274 -10.65 0.50 13.29
C HIS A 274 -9.51 1.51 13.51
N PRO A 275 -8.43 1.18 14.26
CA PRO A 275 -7.32 2.10 14.51
C PRO A 275 -6.71 2.72 13.24
N LEU A 276 -6.51 1.92 12.19
CA LEU A 276 -5.97 2.40 10.89
C LEU A 276 -6.92 3.35 10.16
N GLY A 277 -8.22 3.23 10.40
CA GLY A 277 -9.26 4.06 9.78
C GLY A 277 -9.73 5.24 10.64
N ARG A 278 -9.19 5.42 11.86
CA ARG A 278 -9.65 6.48 12.78
C ARG A 278 -9.62 7.87 12.17
N GLN A 279 -8.66 8.13 11.27
CA GLN A 279 -8.47 9.39 10.56
C GLN A 279 -9.03 9.36 9.13
N ALA A 280 -9.89 8.38 8.81
CA ALA A 280 -10.55 8.33 7.51
C ALA A 280 -11.40 9.57 7.28
N GLN A 281 -11.44 10.05 6.02
CA GLN A 281 -12.15 11.28 5.66
C GLN A 281 -12.75 11.19 4.26
N ILE A 282 -13.92 11.79 4.06
CA ILE A 282 -14.46 12.06 2.72
C ILE A 282 -13.73 13.31 2.22
N ILE A 283 -12.94 13.16 1.15
CA ILE A 283 -12.08 14.23 0.63
C ILE A 283 -12.66 14.91 -0.61
N GLY A 284 -13.71 14.34 -1.21
CA GLY A 284 -14.28 14.89 -2.44
C GLY A 284 -15.32 13.99 -3.06
N GLU A 285 -15.59 14.24 -4.34
CA GLU A 285 -16.61 13.54 -5.12
C GLU A 285 -16.27 13.41 -6.59
N VAL A 286 -16.94 12.49 -7.24
CA VAL A 286 -16.90 12.28 -8.69
C VAL A 286 -17.87 13.25 -9.37
N THR A 287 -17.47 13.83 -10.50
CA THR A 287 -18.22 14.84 -11.25
C THR A 287 -18.22 14.57 -12.74
N GLU A 288 -19.18 15.09 -13.49
CA GLU A 288 -19.18 15.10 -14.96
C GLU A 288 -18.27 16.19 -15.56
N ARG A 289 -17.89 17.19 -14.75
CA ARG A 289 -17.02 18.29 -15.19
C ARG A 289 -15.58 17.80 -15.24
N PHE A 290 -14.79 18.33 -16.19
CA PHE A 290 -13.36 18.05 -16.32
C PHE A 290 -13.03 16.56 -16.41
N ARG A 291 -13.72 15.86 -17.28
CA ARG A 291 -13.56 14.39 -17.47
C ARG A 291 -12.10 13.97 -17.62
N GLY A 292 -11.73 12.90 -16.93
CA GLY A 292 -10.38 12.36 -16.92
C GLY A 292 -9.36 13.18 -16.09
N ARG A 293 -9.81 14.22 -15.35
CA ARG A 293 -8.94 15.11 -14.58
C ARG A 293 -9.38 15.25 -13.14
N VAL A 294 -8.44 15.66 -12.30
CA VAL A 294 -8.65 15.93 -10.86
C VAL A 294 -8.51 17.42 -10.59
N ILE A 295 -9.44 17.97 -9.83
CA ILE A 295 -9.42 19.37 -9.38
C ILE A 295 -9.43 19.39 -7.86
N ILE A 296 -8.65 20.29 -7.28
CA ILE A 296 -8.68 20.60 -5.86
C ILE A 296 -9.24 22.01 -5.64
N ASN A 297 -10.25 22.09 -4.77
CA ASN A 297 -10.70 23.33 -4.18
C ASN A 297 -9.72 23.71 -3.05
N THR A 298 -8.97 24.78 -3.20
CA THR A 298 -7.98 25.22 -2.23
C THR A 298 -8.63 25.87 -1.01
N ILE A 299 -7.89 25.96 0.09
CA ILE A 299 -8.33 26.66 1.32
C ILE A 299 -8.62 28.15 1.02
N LEU A 300 -7.94 28.73 0.05
CA LEU A 300 -8.12 30.13 -0.37
C LEU A 300 -9.35 30.34 -1.28
N GLY A 301 -10.14 29.29 -1.57
CA GLY A 301 -11.33 29.38 -2.41
C GLY A 301 -11.07 29.35 -3.92
N THR A 302 -9.83 29.10 -4.34
CA THR A 302 -9.47 28.92 -5.76
C THR A 302 -9.54 27.43 -6.16
N GLN A 303 -9.45 27.18 -7.45
CA GLN A 303 -9.36 25.83 -8.01
C GLN A 303 -8.05 25.65 -8.77
N ARG A 304 -7.39 24.49 -8.62
CA ARG A 304 -6.26 24.09 -9.46
C ARG A 304 -6.41 22.64 -9.91
N PHE A 305 -5.82 22.29 -11.03
CA PHE A 305 -5.68 20.90 -11.43
C PHE A 305 -4.63 20.20 -10.59
N ILE A 306 -4.84 18.92 -10.34
CA ILE A 306 -3.86 17.99 -9.82
C ILE A 306 -3.43 17.13 -11.01
N ASP A 307 -2.21 17.28 -11.47
CA ASP A 307 -1.69 16.53 -12.61
C ASP A 307 -1.01 15.23 -12.15
N MET A 308 -0.89 14.26 -13.06
CA MET A 308 -0.08 13.08 -12.80
C MET A 308 1.40 13.47 -12.71
N LEU A 309 2.16 12.74 -11.92
CA LEU A 309 3.60 12.89 -11.90
C LEU A 309 4.20 12.54 -13.26
N THR A 310 5.02 13.43 -13.80
CA THR A 310 5.86 13.19 -14.97
C THR A 310 7.20 12.53 -14.60
N SER A 311 7.66 12.73 -13.36
CA SER A 311 8.84 12.11 -12.78
C SER A 311 8.59 11.84 -11.31
N ASP A 312 9.18 10.77 -10.77
CA ASP A 312 9.02 10.43 -9.36
C ASP A 312 9.96 11.30 -8.49
N PRO A 313 9.43 12.23 -7.67
CA PRO A 313 10.25 13.05 -6.78
C PRO A 313 10.84 12.24 -5.62
N LEU A 314 10.34 11.03 -5.40
CA LEU A 314 10.71 10.14 -4.29
C LEU A 314 11.09 8.74 -4.83
N PRO A 315 12.17 8.59 -5.61
CA PRO A 315 12.56 7.29 -6.17
C PRO A 315 12.87 6.28 -5.07
N ARG A 316 12.64 4.99 -5.34
CA ARG A 316 12.93 3.88 -4.43
C ARG A 316 12.27 4.06 -3.04
N ILE A 317 10.99 4.37 -3.05
CA ILE A 317 10.18 4.51 -1.84
C ILE A 317 9.61 3.14 -1.40
N CYS A 318 9.37 2.26 -2.36
CA CYS A 318 8.86 0.89 -2.17
C CYS A 318 9.73 -0.16 -2.85
#